data_e315f75dcac5063efaafe75b6ffb960a
#
_entry.id   e315f75dcac5063efaafe75b6ffb960a
#
_cell.length_a   1.000
_cell.length_b   1.000
_cell.length_c   1.000
_cell.angle_alpha   90.00
_cell.angle_beta   90.00
_cell.angle_gamma   90.00
#
_symmetry.space_group_name_H-M   'P 1'
#
loop_
_entity.id
_entity.type
_entity.pdbx_description
1 polymer ?
#
loop_
_entity_poly.entity_id
_entity_poly.type
_entity_poly.pdbx_seq_one_letter_code
_entity_poly.pdbx_strand_id
1 'polypeptide(L)'
;TTRRDDDCACVEAEITHEFLCNRATGHAYPPIVASGIHSCVLHYNANNQRCNDGDVLLFDFGAEYANYAADLSRTIPVNGRFSERQAAVYLAVLKVMRQATQLLLPGTSLQDYHQQVGHLMEGELLQLGLISQRDIDEQDPAHPAYKRYFMHGTSHHLGLDVHDLSNRFEPVQAGMVFTVEPGIYIPEERIGVRIENNILVRESGPVDLTANIPVELEAIETAMSQQVWT
;
A
#
# COMPACT_ATOMS: atom_id res chain seq x y z
N THR A 1 -17.72 -0.16 -4.74
CA THR A 1 -18.61 -1.23 -5.18
C THR A 1 -18.19 -1.77 -6.54
N THR A 2 -17.19 -2.67 -6.56
CA THR A 2 -16.73 -3.30 -7.80
C THR A 2 -17.74 -4.34 -8.25
N ARG A 3 -18.46 -4.06 -9.35
CA ARG A 3 -19.20 -5.09 -10.07
C ARG A 3 -18.22 -5.95 -10.84
N ARG A 4 -18.55 -7.22 -11.10
CA ARG A 4 -17.72 -8.15 -11.91
C ARG A 4 -17.32 -7.62 -13.29
N ASP A 5 -18.00 -6.58 -13.79
CA ASP A 5 -17.81 -5.97 -15.11
C ASP A 5 -17.45 -4.47 -15.03
N ASP A 6 -17.15 -3.93 -13.83
CA ASP A 6 -16.81 -2.53 -13.70
C ASP A 6 -15.38 -2.26 -14.19
N ASP A 7 -15.21 -1.18 -14.94
CA ASP A 7 -13.90 -0.65 -15.29
C ASP A 7 -13.27 0.02 -14.07
N CYS A 8 -11.95 0.04 -14.00
CA CYS A 8 -11.21 0.79 -13.00
C CYS A 8 -11.64 2.28 -12.96
N ALA A 9 -12.03 2.85 -14.11
CA ALA A 9 -12.60 4.19 -14.19
C ALA A 9 -13.91 4.38 -13.42
N CYS A 10 -14.75 3.36 -13.33
CA CYS A 10 -15.97 3.43 -12.51
C CYS A 10 -15.63 3.47 -11.02
N VAL A 11 -14.63 2.69 -10.59
CA VAL A 11 -14.13 2.71 -9.21
C VAL A 11 -13.54 4.08 -8.86
N GLU A 12 -12.74 4.67 -9.75
CA GLU A 12 -12.21 6.03 -9.59
C GLU A 12 -13.33 7.07 -9.46
N ALA A 13 -14.37 6.94 -10.27
CA ALA A 13 -15.52 7.86 -10.21
C ALA A 13 -16.27 7.79 -8.87
N GLU A 14 -16.46 6.58 -8.32
CA GLU A 14 -17.08 6.39 -6.99
C GLU A 14 -16.20 7.00 -5.87
N ILE A 15 -14.89 6.78 -5.92
CA ILE A 15 -13.95 7.39 -4.96
C ILE A 15 -14.02 8.91 -5.03
N THR A 16 -14.00 9.48 -6.25
CA THR A 16 -14.12 10.92 -6.48
C THR A 16 -15.43 11.46 -5.94
N HIS A 17 -16.54 10.76 -6.19
CA HIS A 17 -17.85 11.13 -5.67
C HIS A 17 -17.85 11.20 -4.13
N GLU A 18 -17.31 10.18 -3.45
CA GLU A 18 -17.23 10.16 -1.98
C GLU A 18 -16.38 11.31 -1.44
N PHE A 19 -15.24 11.61 -2.07
CA PHE A 19 -14.39 12.74 -1.66
C PHE A 19 -15.17 14.07 -1.72
N LEU A 20 -15.83 14.34 -2.85
CA LEU A 20 -16.58 15.58 -3.04
C LEU A 20 -17.80 15.67 -2.13
N CYS A 21 -18.54 14.58 -1.91
CA CYS A 21 -19.67 14.54 -0.99
C CYS A 21 -19.24 14.82 0.46
N ASN A 22 -18.02 14.47 0.83
CA ASN A 22 -17.44 14.74 2.14
C ASN A 22 -16.62 16.04 2.20
N ARG A 23 -16.79 16.93 1.21
CA ARG A 23 -16.18 18.28 1.17
C ARG A 23 -14.67 18.32 1.01
N ALA A 24 -14.05 17.25 0.51
CA ALA A 24 -12.67 17.34 0.04
C ALA A 24 -12.60 18.25 -1.18
N THR A 25 -11.46 18.90 -1.40
CA THR A 25 -11.22 19.71 -2.60
C THR A 25 -11.07 18.84 -3.85
N GLY A 26 -10.73 17.56 -3.66
CA GLY A 26 -10.54 16.56 -4.68
C GLY A 26 -9.55 15.50 -4.22
N HIS A 27 -8.88 14.90 -5.20
CA HIS A 27 -7.75 14.01 -4.96
C HIS A 27 -6.49 14.82 -4.62
N ALA A 28 -5.69 14.35 -3.66
CA ALA A 28 -4.39 14.92 -3.33
C ALA A 28 -3.35 14.65 -4.45
N TYR A 29 -3.55 13.59 -5.23
CA TYR A 29 -2.74 13.18 -6.38
C TYR A 29 -3.58 12.36 -7.37
N PRO A 30 -3.11 12.15 -8.62
CA PRO A 30 -3.80 11.27 -9.56
C PRO A 30 -3.96 9.85 -8.99
N PRO A 31 -5.20 9.36 -8.81
CA PRO A 31 -5.44 8.07 -8.20
C PRO A 31 -4.95 6.91 -9.06
N ILE A 32 -4.61 5.81 -8.42
CA ILE A 32 -4.24 4.55 -9.06
C ILE A 32 -5.36 3.56 -8.78
N VAL A 33 -5.90 2.95 -9.85
CA VAL A 33 -6.88 1.87 -9.78
C VAL A 33 -6.47 0.79 -10.76
N ALA A 34 -5.81 -0.25 -10.26
CA ALA A 34 -5.06 -1.19 -11.08
C ALA A 34 -5.50 -2.65 -10.84
N SER A 35 -6.10 -3.29 -11.86
CA SER A 35 -6.57 -4.68 -11.81
C SER A 35 -5.56 -5.65 -12.42
N GLY A 36 -5.41 -6.83 -11.82
CA GLY A 36 -4.60 -7.94 -12.32
C GLY A 36 -3.15 -7.56 -12.56
N ILE A 37 -2.64 -7.77 -13.78
CA ILE A 37 -1.22 -7.46 -14.12
C ILE A 37 -0.87 -5.99 -13.89
N HIS A 38 -1.81 -5.06 -14.03
CA HIS A 38 -1.58 -3.64 -13.85
C HIS A 38 -1.33 -3.28 -12.38
N SER A 39 -1.75 -4.10 -11.42
CA SER A 39 -1.39 -3.94 -10.01
C SER A 39 0.12 -4.03 -9.75
N CYS A 40 0.88 -4.57 -10.71
CA CYS A 40 2.35 -4.60 -10.66
C CYS A 40 3.01 -3.34 -11.25
N VAL A 41 2.23 -2.36 -11.72
CA VAL A 41 2.72 -1.08 -12.22
C VAL A 41 2.54 -0.02 -11.14
N LEU A 42 3.65 0.45 -10.56
CA LEU A 42 3.64 1.28 -9.33
C LEU A 42 2.78 2.55 -9.46
N HIS A 43 2.81 3.23 -10.61
CA HIS A 43 2.05 4.45 -10.88
C HIS A 43 1.14 4.24 -12.10
N TYR A 44 0.19 3.31 -11.98
CA TYR A 44 -0.77 3.03 -13.04
C TYR A 44 -1.92 4.06 -13.02
N ASN A 45 -1.74 5.19 -13.70
CA ASN A 45 -2.70 6.31 -13.71
C ASN A 45 -3.71 6.24 -14.87
N ALA A 46 -3.62 5.24 -15.74
CA ALA A 46 -4.55 5.12 -16.88
C ALA A 46 -5.96 4.68 -16.44
N ASN A 47 -6.07 3.91 -15.39
CA ASN A 47 -7.32 3.43 -14.75
C ASN A 47 -8.39 2.94 -15.73
N ASN A 48 -7.99 2.37 -16.87
CA ASN A 48 -8.85 2.08 -18.02
C ASN A 48 -9.02 0.58 -18.30
N GLN A 49 -8.67 -0.27 -17.33
CA GLN A 49 -8.79 -1.72 -17.47
C GLN A 49 -10.04 -2.25 -16.78
N ARG A 50 -10.51 -3.39 -17.24
CA ARG A 50 -11.58 -4.13 -16.58
C ARG A 50 -11.08 -4.81 -15.32
N CYS A 51 -11.93 -4.83 -14.31
CA CYS A 51 -11.74 -5.61 -13.10
C CYS A 51 -12.27 -7.03 -13.35
N ASN A 52 -11.39 -7.97 -13.74
CA ASN A 52 -11.82 -9.32 -14.07
C ASN A 52 -12.01 -10.18 -12.81
N ASP A 53 -12.92 -11.14 -12.88
CA ASP A 53 -13.12 -12.15 -11.84
C ASP A 53 -11.80 -12.91 -11.59
N GLY A 54 -11.41 -13.00 -10.33
CA GLY A 54 -10.16 -13.63 -9.90
C GLY A 54 -8.93 -12.73 -9.90
N ASP A 55 -9.01 -11.49 -10.42
CA ASP A 55 -7.94 -10.50 -10.25
C ASP A 55 -7.94 -9.92 -8.82
N VAL A 56 -6.79 -9.40 -8.38
CA VAL A 56 -6.73 -8.40 -7.32
C VAL A 56 -6.89 -7.01 -7.93
N LEU A 57 -7.52 -6.11 -7.19
CA LEU A 57 -7.60 -4.69 -7.48
C LEU A 57 -6.79 -3.93 -6.44
N LEU A 58 -5.67 -3.37 -6.85
CA LEU A 58 -4.89 -2.43 -6.08
C LEU A 58 -5.38 -1.03 -6.39
N PHE A 59 -5.72 -0.27 -5.36
CA PHE A 59 -5.98 1.15 -5.49
C PHE A 59 -5.16 1.92 -4.47
N ASP A 60 -4.77 3.11 -4.90
CA ASP A 60 -3.96 4.05 -4.17
C ASP A 60 -4.51 5.45 -4.45
N PHE A 61 -5.03 6.08 -3.41
CA PHE A 61 -5.74 7.34 -3.50
C PHE A 61 -5.76 8.06 -2.15
N GLY A 62 -5.79 9.38 -2.22
CA GLY A 62 -5.93 10.23 -1.04
C GLY A 62 -6.77 11.45 -1.33
N ALA A 63 -7.57 11.87 -0.37
CA ALA A 63 -8.30 13.12 -0.44
C ALA A 63 -7.40 14.29 -0.04
N GLU A 64 -7.61 15.45 -0.66
CA GLU A 64 -7.15 16.71 -0.11
C GLU A 64 -8.27 17.39 0.67
N TYR A 65 -8.03 17.64 1.94
CA TYR A 65 -8.96 18.36 2.80
C TYR A 65 -8.25 19.45 3.60
N ALA A 66 -8.76 20.68 3.52
CA ALA A 66 -8.19 21.85 4.20
C ALA A 66 -6.68 22.03 3.92
N ASN A 67 -6.25 21.82 2.69
CA ASN A 67 -4.89 21.86 2.19
C ASN A 67 -3.97 20.73 2.68
N TYR A 68 -4.48 19.74 3.41
CA TYR A 68 -3.69 18.56 3.80
C TYR A 68 -4.01 17.39 2.89
N ALA A 69 -2.94 16.72 2.46
CA ALA A 69 -3.01 15.49 1.68
C ALA A 69 -3.21 14.27 2.60
N ALA A 70 -3.98 13.31 2.12
CA ALA A 70 -4.01 11.95 2.63
C ALA A 70 -3.41 11.01 1.58
N ASP A 71 -2.93 9.85 2.00
CA ASP A 71 -2.38 8.81 1.15
C ASP A 71 -2.77 7.43 1.66
N LEU A 72 -3.33 6.59 0.79
CA LEU A 72 -3.84 5.29 1.20
C LEU A 72 -3.80 4.29 0.07
N SER A 73 -3.13 3.17 0.27
CA SER A 73 -3.24 2.03 -0.63
C SER A 73 -3.99 0.88 0.03
N ARG A 74 -4.85 0.24 -0.74
CA ARG A 74 -5.48 -1.04 -0.40
C ARG A 74 -5.45 -1.98 -1.61
N THR A 75 -5.46 -3.26 -1.32
CA THR A 75 -5.63 -4.31 -2.34
C THR A 75 -6.78 -5.20 -1.92
N ILE A 76 -7.75 -5.38 -2.81
CA ILE A 76 -8.94 -6.21 -2.58
C ILE A 76 -9.11 -7.25 -3.70
N PRO A 77 -9.79 -8.37 -3.44
CA PRO A 77 -10.14 -9.31 -4.49
C PRO A 77 -11.37 -8.81 -5.27
N VAL A 78 -11.31 -8.78 -6.60
CA VAL A 78 -12.43 -8.31 -7.44
C VAL A 78 -13.72 -9.09 -7.20
N ASN A 79 -13.62 -10.40 -6.98
CA ASN A 79 -14.78 -11.27 -6.75
C ASN A 79 -15.18 -11.43 -5.28
N GLY A 80 -14.57 -10.64 -4.37
CA GLY A 80 -14.89 -10.64 -2.95
C GLY A 80 -14.17 -11.71 -2.12
N ARG A 81 -13.31 -12.54 -2.72
CA ARG A 81 -12.50 -13.54 -2.01
C ARG A 81 -11.09 -13.63 -2.58
N PHE A 82 -10.11 -13.59 -1.70
CA PHE A 82 -8.73 -13.86 -2.07
C PHE A 82 -8.54 -15.36 -2.39
N SER A 83 -7.80 -15.69 -3.45
CA SER A 83 -7.25 -17.04 -3.61
C SER A 83 -6.21 -17.31 -2.52
N GLU A 84 -5.86 -18.57 -2.29
CA GLU A 84 -4.83 -18.93 -1.30
C GLU A 84 -3.50 -18.21 -1.55
N ARG A 85 -3.10 -18.06 -2.83
CA ARG A 85 -1.87 -17.37 -3.19
C ARG A 85 -1.97 -15.86 -2.96
N GLN A 86 -3.07 -15.24 -3.35
CA GLN A 86 -3.32 -13.82 -3.10
C GLN A 86 -3.35 -13.52 -1.59
N ALA A 87 -4.02 -14.36 -0.80
CA ALA A 87 -4.06 -14.25 0.65
C ALA A 87 -2.65 -14.37 1.27
N ALA A 88 -1.83 -15.31 0.82
CA ALA A 88 -0.46 -15.47 1.31
C ALA A 88 0.39 -14.22 1.03
N VAL A 89 0.32 -13.65 -0.18
CA VAL A 89 1.02 -12.42 -0.55
C VAL A 89 0.49 -11.23 0.26
N TYR A 90 -0.83 -11.10 0.40
CA TYR A 90 -1.46 -10.03 1.17
C TYR A 90 -1.02 -10.05 2.64
N LEU A 91 -1.05 -11.22 3.27
CA LEU A 91 -0.65 -11.38 4.68
C LEU A 91 0.84 -11.09 4.90
N ALA A 92 1.70 -11.44 3.94
CA ALA A 92 3.11 -11.09 3.99
C ALA A 92 3.32 -9.56 3.97
N VAL A 93 2.64 -8.85 3.05
CA VAL A 93 2.69 -7.38 2.99
C VAL A 93 2.14 -6.76 4.27
N LEU A 94 0.99 -7.23 4.77
CA LEU A 94 0.37 -6.74 6.00
C LEU A 94 1.29 -6.91 7.22
N LYS A 95 1.98 -8.04 7.31
CA LYS A 95 2.95 -8.31 8.38
C LYS A 95 4.13 -7.33 8.32
N VAL A 96 4.69 -7.10 7.12
CA VAL A 96 5.77 -6.12 6.94
C VAL A 96 5.29 -4.71 7.28
N MET A 97 4.10 -4.30 6.84
CA MET A 97 3.52 -2.99 7.14
C MET A 97 3.41 -2.75 8.65
N ARG A 98 2.91 -3.73 9.40
CA ARG A 98 2.80 -3.64 10.86
C ARG A 98 4.14 -3.53 11.55
N GLN A 99 5.12 -4.32 11.13
CA GLN A 99 6.47 -4.27 11.68
C GLN A 99 7.15 -2.95 11.32
N ALA A 100 7.03 -2.49 10.08
CA ALA A 100 7.55 -1.20 9.63
C ALA A 100 6.96 -0.04 10.44
N THR A 101 5.65 -0.06 10.72
CA THR A 101 5.00 0.95 11.57
C THR A 101 5.66 1.03 12.96
N GLN A 102 6.00 -0.10 13.57
CA GLN A 102 6.63 -0.11 14.90
C GLN A 102 8.08 0.38 14.91
N LEU A 103 8.75 0.37 13.76
CA LEU A 103 10.11 0.89 13.62
C LEU A 103 10.16 2.42 13.43
N LEU A 104 9.03 3.05 13.13
CA LEU A 104 8.94 4.49 12.86
C LEU A 104 8.86 5.29 14.18
N LEU A 105 10.00 5.48 14.82
CA LEU A 105 10.14 6.11 16.13
C LEU A 105 11.00 7.37 16.07
N PRO A 106 10.84 8.33 17.00
CA PRO A 106 11.74 9.48 17.10
C PRO A 106 13.21 9.04 17.20
N GLY A 107 14.08 9.72 16.46
CA GLY A 107 15.51 9.41 16.37
C GLY A 107 15.88 8.38 15.30
N THR A 108 14.92 7.72 14.67
CA THR A 108 15.17 6.77 13.58
C THR A 108 15.69 7.49 12.34
N SER A 109 16.75 6.97 11.72
CA SER A 109 17.17 7.37 10.39
C SER A 109 16.26 6.72 9.34
N LEU A 110 15.73 7.48 8.38
CA LEU A 110 14.92 6.92 7.30
C LEU A 110 15.69 5.91 6.44
N GLN A 111 17.01 6.08 6.32
CA GLN A 111 17.86 5.13 5.60
C GLN A 111 17.92 3.78 6.34
N ASP A 112 18.20 3.82 7.65
CA ASP A 112 18.27 2.59 8.46
C ASP A 112 16.91 1.92 8.57
N TYR A 113 15.85 2.73 8.70
CA TYR A 113 14.47 2.26 8.67
C TYR A 113 14.16 1.48 7.39
N HIS A 114 14.43 2.09 6.23
CA HIS A 114 14.18 1.43 4.95
C HIS A 114 15.01 0.14 4.78
N GLN A 115 16.25 0.13 5.24
CA GLN A 115 17.10 -1.07 5.22
C GLN A 115 16.52 -2.19 6.11
N GLN A 116 16.06 -1.85 7.31
CA GLN A 116 15.43 -2.83 8.21
C GLN A 116 14.15 -3.40 7.59
N VAL A 117 13.31 -2.56 6.99
CA VAL A 117 12.10 -3.03 6.28
C VAL A 117 12.45 -3.92 5.10
N GLY A 118 13.53 -3.62 4.38
CA GLY A 118 14.06 -4.49 3.33
C GLY A 118 14.39 -5.90 3.84
N HIS A 119 15.04 -6.03 5.00
CA HIS A 119 15.32 -7.33 5.62
C HIS A 119 14.05 -8.07 6.10
N LEU A 120 13.05 -7.33 6.61
CA LEU A 120 11.76 -7.93 6.92
C LEU A 120 11.09 -8.50 5.66
N MET A 121 11.16 -7.75 4.56
CA MET A 121 10.62 -8.17 3.27
C MET A 121 11.35 -9.39 2.71
N GLU A 122 12.68 -9.48 2.83
CA GLU A 122 13.45 -10.68 2.44
C GLU A 122 12.93 -11.94 3.10
N GLY A 123 12.63 -11.86 4.42
CA GLY A 123 12.07 -12.99 5.16
C GLY A 123 10.72 -13.44 4.62
N GLU A 124 9.84 -12.52 4.27
CA GLU A 124 8.52 -12.85 3.73
C GLU A 124 8.61 -13.38 2.28
N LEU A 125 9.47 -12.78 1.45
CA LEU A 125 9.69 -13.26 0.08
C LEU A 125 10.29 -14.67 0.04
N LEU A 126 11.18 -14.99 0.99
CA LEU A 126 11.73 -16.34 1.16
C LEU A 126 10.61 -17.34 1.51
N GLN A 127 9.73 -17.00 2.47
CA GLN A 127 8.59 -17.83 2.85
C GLN A 127 7.59 -18.03 1.70
N LEU A 128 7.39 -17.02 0.86
CA LEU A 128 6.56 -17.09 -0.33
C LEU A 128 7.17 -17.88 -1.48
N GLY A 129 8.47 -18.27 -1.36
CA GLY A 129 9.22 -18.97 -2.40
C GLY A 129 9.57 -18.08 -3.61
N LEU A 130 9.55 -16.77 -3.44
CA LEU A 130 9.86 -15.79 -4.49
C LEU A 130 11.37 -15.54 -4.64
N ILE A 131 12.10 -15.66 -3.55
CA ILE A 131 13.56 -15.65 -3.52
C ILE A 131 14.07 -16.88 -2.75
N SER A 132 15.30 -17.25 -2.95
CA SER A 132 15.97 -18.35 -2.24
C SER A 132 16.98 -17.83 -1.22
N GLN A 133 17.38 -18.68 -0.26
CA GLN A 133 18.46 -18.34 0.66
C GLN A 133 19.75 -17.99 -0.09
N ARG A 134 20.00 -18.67 -1.20
CA ARG A 134 21.15 -18.37 -2.05
C ARG A 134 21.11 -16.96 -2.65
N ASP A 135 19.92 -16.47 -3.06
CA ASP A 135 19.77 -15.10 -3.57
C ASP A 135 20.15 -14.07 -2.49
N ILE A 136 19.84 -14.37 -1.22
CA ILE A 136 20.20 -13.51 -0.08
C ILE A 136 21.70 -13.60 0.23
N ASP A 137 22.26 -14.81 0.26
CA ASP A 137 23.66 -15.02 0.63
C ASP A 137 24.64 -14.46 -0.42
N GLU A 138 24.24 -14.48 -1.71
CA GLU A 138 25.07 -14.04 -2.84
C GLU A 138 24.69 -12.62 -3.35
N GLN A 139 23.75 -11.91 -2.68
CA GLN A 139 23.28 -10.61 -3.16
C GLN A 139 24.34 -9.51 -3.09
N ASP A 140 24.27 -8.60 -4.07
CA ASP A 140 24.99 -7.33 -4.00
C ASP A 140 24.28 -6.39 -3.00
N PRO A 141 24.94 -5.87 -1.96
CA PRO A 141 24.33 -4.92 -1.02
C PRO A 141 23.75 -3.68 -1.69
N ALA A 142 24.23 -3.27 -2.86
CA ALA A 142 23.65 -2.17 -3.64
C ALA A 142 22.37 -2.58 -4.37
N HIS A 143 22.17 -3.87 -4.61
CA HIS A 143 21.03 -4.45 -5.32
C HIS A 143 20.46 -5.65 -4.54
N PRO A 144 19.90 -5.43 -3.35
CA PRO A 144 19.40 -6.52 -2.51
C PRO A 144 18.26 -7.29 -3.20
N ALA A 145 18.20 -8.60 -2.91
CA ALA A 145 17.32 -9.55 -3.58
C ALA A 145 15.83 -9.17 -3.49
N TYR A 146 15.41 -8.55 -2.37
CA TYR A 146 14.05 -8.13 -2.18
C TYR A 146 13.56 -7.11 -3.22
N LYS A 147 14.46 -6.28 -3.79
CA LYS A 147 14.10 -5.26 -4.78
C LYS A 147 13.54 -5.83 -6.08
N ARG A 148 13.66 -7.12 -6.30
CA ARG A 148 13.00 -7.80 -7.43
C ARG A 148 11.48 -7.71 -7.34
N TYR A 149 10.94 -7.75 -6.11
CA TYR A 149 9.49 -7.76 -5.84
C TYR A 149 9.02 -6.58 -4.99
N PHE A 150 9.93 -5.86 -4.34
CA PHE A 150 9.66 -4.64 -3.57
C PHE A 150 10.70 -3.58 -3.94
N MET A 151 10.43 -2.80 -5.00
CA MET A 151 11.41 -1.93 -5.65
C MET A 151 11.30 -0.46 -5.26
N HIS A 152 10.32 -0.05 -4.46
CA HIS A 152 10.12 1.35 -4.03
C HIS A 152 10.46 1.58 -2.56
N GLY A 153 10.33 2.83 -2.10
CA GLY A 153 10.49 3.21 -0.70
C GLY A 153 9.37 2.69 0.18
N THR A 154 9.62 2.60 1.48
CA THR A 154 8.60 2.17 2.45
C THR A 154 7.77 3.34 2.96
N SER A 155 8.32 4.55 2.98
CA SER A 155 7.72 5.72 3.64
C SER A 155 8.23 7.01 3.05
N HIS A 156 7.36 8.01 3.01
CA HIS A 156 7.68 9.40 2.74
C HIS A 156 6.91 10.32 3.68
N HIS A 157 7.36 11.57 3.81
CA HIS A 157 6.61 12.60 4.54
C HIS A 157 5.28 12.89 3.85
N LEU A 158 4.26 13.13 4.65
CA LEU A 158 2.92 13.49 4.23
C LEU A 158 2.48 14.75 4.97
N GLY A 159 1.94 15.73 4.26
CA GLY A 159 1.52 17.00 4.84
C GLY A 159 0.69 17.86 3.90
N LEU A 160 1.20 19.03 3.52
CA LEU A 160 0.55 19.90 2.54
C LEU A 160 0.65 19.34 1.12
N ASP A 161 1.73 18.61 0.85
CA ASP A 161 1.90 17.82 -0.36
C ASP A 161 1.90 16.34 -0.01
N VAL A 162 1.47 15.48 -0.95
CA VAL A 162 1.51 14.02 -0.77
C VAL A 162 2.94 13.53 -0.57
N HIS A 163 3.91 14.01 -1.35
CA HIS A 163 5.33 13.87 -1.10
C HIS A 163 5.85 15.18 -0.51
N ASP A 164 5.61 15.39 0.77
CA ASP A 164 5.91 16.66 1.42
C ASP A 164 7.42 16.90 1.59
N LEU A 165 7.78 18.17 1.73
CA LEU A 165 9.16 18.59 1.89
C LEU A 165 9.79 17.90 3.10
N SER A 166 10.95 17.30 2.87
CA SER A 166 11.69 16.61 3.91
C SER A 166 13.19 16.78 3.74
N ASN A 167 13.89 16.77 4.88
CA ASN A 167 15.32 16.56 4.90
C ASN A 167 15.61 15.09 5.24
N ARG A 168 15.88 14.26 4.24
CA ARG A 168 16.14 12.83 4.41
C ARG A 168 17.35 12.49 5.31
N PHE A 169 18.16 13.48 5.66
CA PHE A 169 19.31 13.32 6.55
C PHE A 169 18.97 13.64 8.02
N GLU A 170 17.82 14.22 8.26
CA GLU A 170 17.33 14.44 9.62
C GLU A 170 16.65 13.18 10.16
N PRO A 171 16.89 12.85 11.44
CA PRO A 171 16.17 11.74 12.05
C PRO A 171 14.68 12.08 12.19
N VAL A 172 13.86 11.05 12.18
CA VAL A 172 12.43 11.14 12.46
C VAL A 172 12.18 11.84 13.79
N GLN A 173 11.21 12.73 13.85
CA GLN A 173 10.86 13.48 15.05
C GLN A 173 9.38 13.30 15.40
N ALA A 174 9.04 13.44 16.67
CA ALA A 174 7.65 13.48 17.11
C ALA A 174 6.90 14.65 16.44
N GLY A 175 5.67 14.40 15.99
CA GLY A 175 4.84 15.33 15.24
C GLY A 175 4.92 15.16 13.72
N MET A 176 5.92 14.45 13.19
CA MET A 176 5.98 14.12 11.76
C MET A 176 4.92 13.09 11.39
N VAL A 177 4.41 13.19 10.16
CA VAL A 177 3.50 12.20 9.56
C VAL A 177 4.20 11.57 8.37
N PHE A 178 4.10 10.24 8.29
CA PHE A 178 4.66 9.44 7.22
C PHE A 178 3.63 8.46 6.66
N THR A 179 3.79 8.10 5.40
CA THR A 179 3.20 6.87 4.87
C THR A 179 3.95 5.65 5.41
N VAL A 180 3.30 4.49 5.46
CA VAL A 180 3.94 3.18 5.61
C VAL A 180 3.29 2.26 4.59
N GLU A 181 3.99 2.00 3.47
CA GLU A 181 3.42 1.50 2.23
C GLU A 181 4.19 0.31 1.59
N PRO A 182 4.57 -0.72 2.32
CA PRO A 182 5.24 -1.86 1.68
C PRO A 182 4.34 -2.53 0.64
N GLY A 183 4.98 -3.11 -0.38
CA GLY A 183 4.27 -3.84 -1.42
C GLY A 183 5.07 -5.03 -1.95
N ILE A 184 4.38 -6.01 -2.52
CA ILE A 184 4.95 -7.14 -3.27
C ILE A 184 4.29 -7.20 -4.63
N TYR A 185 5.11 -7.23 -5.68
CA TYR A 185 4.66 -7.20 -7.07
C TYR A 185 5.23 -8.40 -7.83
N ILE A 186 4.35 -9.30 -8.31
CA ILE A 186 4.68 -10.56 -8.97
C ILE A 186 4.04 -10.56 -10.37
N PRO A 187 4.69 -9.96 -11.37
CA PRO A 187 4.12 -9.86 -12.72
C PRO A 187 3.77 -11.23 -13.33
N GLU A 188 4.58 -12.25 -13.04
CA GLU A 188 4.37 -13.61 -13.55
C GLU A 188 3.06 -14.23 -13.03
N GLU A 189 2.63 -13.85 -11.82
CA GLU A 189 1.39 -14.30 -11.20
C GLU A 189 0.26 -13.28 -11.37
N ARG A 190 0.52 -12.10 -11.94
CA ARG A 190 -0.42 -10.98 -12.08
C ARG A 190 -0.96 -10.50 -10.73
N ILE A 191 -0.13 -10.56 -9.69
CA ILE A 191 -0.47 -10.17 -8.32
C ILE A 191 0.44 -9.02 -7.91
N GLY A 192 -0.16 -7.85 -7.66
CA GLY A 192 0.48 -6.73 -6.98
C GLY A 192 -0.33 -6.38 -5.74
N VAL A 193 0.34 -6.33 -4.59
CA VAL A 193 -0.27 -5.96 -3.31
C VAL A 193 0.52 -4.82 -2.71
N ARG A 194 -0.15 -3.71 -2.40
CA ARG A 194 0.34 -2.62 -1.55
C ARG A 194 -0.68 -2.36 -0.46
N ILE A 195 -0.21 -2.19 0.76
CA ILE A 195 -1.02 -1.81 1.92
C ILE A 195 -0.32 -0.61 2.54
N GLU A 196 -1.05 0.48 2.68
CA GLU A 196 -0.52 1.76 3.14
C GLU A 196 -1.42 2.39 4.16
N ASN A 197 -0.80 2.92 5.21
CA ASN A 197 -1.44 3.71 6.24
C ASN A 197 -0.65 5.00 6.51
N ASN A 198 -1.34 6.01 7.05
CA ASN A 198 -0.71 7.27 7.46
C ASN A 198 -0.40 7.23 8.95
N ILE A 199 0.85 7.43 9.30
CA ILE A 199 1.37 7.23 10.65
C ILE A 199 1.89 8.54 11.23
N LEU A 200 1.28 8.97 12.33
CA LEU A 200 1.78 10.09 13.14
C LEU A 200 2.80 9.56 14.14
N VAL A 201 4.01 10.11 14.07
CA VAL A 201 5.09 9.78 15.02
C VAL A 201 4.86 10.54 16.34
N ARG A 202 4.91 9.83 17.47
CA ARG A 202 4.83 10.42 18.81
C ARG A 202 5.92 9.86 19.71
N GLU A 203 6.25 10.58 20.78
CA GLU A 203 7.15 10.07 21.82
C GLU A 203 6.64 8.77 22.47
N SER A 204 5.33 8.60 22.56
CA SER A 204 4.69 7.39 23.10
C SER A 204 4.58 6.22 22.12
N GLY A 205 5.10 6.37 20.90
CA GLY A 205 5.01 5.41 19.81
C GLY A 205 4.13 5.90 18.65
N PRO A 206 4.18 5.19 17.50
CA PRO A 206 3.45 5.56 16.29
C PRO A 206 1.93 5.46 16.49
N VAL A 207 1.20 6.38 15.88
CA VAL A 207 -0.27 6.39 15.87
C VAL A 207 -0.74 6.29 14.43
N ASP A 208 -1.51 5.26 14.13
CA ASP A 208 -2.13 5.06 12.82
C ASP A 208 -3.37 5.96 12.70
N LEU A 209 -3.30 6.94 11.79
CA LEU A 209 -4.39 7.88 11.51
C LEU A 209 -5.50 7.24 10.67
N THR A 210 -5.22 6.09 10.05
CA THR A 210 -6.12 5.34 9.17
C THR A 210 -6.60 4.03 9.80
N ALA A 211 -6.42 3.85 11.10
CA ALA A 211 -6.73 2.62 11.83
C ALA A 211 -8.18 2.14 11.73
N ASN A 212 -9.12 3.03 11.38
CA ASN A 212 -10.54 2.71 11.18
C ASN A 212 -10.85 2.12 9.78
N ILE A 213 -9.88 2.14 8.86
CA ILE A 213 -10.06 1.60 7.50
C ILE A 213 -9.70 0.12 7.50
N PRO A 214 -10.57 -0.78 7.00
CA PRO A 214 -10.30 -2.22 6.99
C PRO A 214 -8.96 -2.57 6.33
N VAL A 215 -8.20 -3.43 7.02
CA VAL A 215 -6.90 -3.92 6.55
C VAL A 215 -6.76 -5.43 6.81
N GLU A 216 -7.59 -6.01 7.67
CA GLU A 216 -7.62 -7.47 7.87
C GLU A 216 -8.29 -8.15 6.68
N LEU A 217 -7.73 -9.27 6.25
CA LEU A 217 -8.22 -10.05 5.12
C LEU A 217 -9.71 -10.39 5.28
N GLU A 218 -10.11 -10.93 6.44
CA GLU A 218 -11.50 -11.29 6.74
C GLU A 218 -12.42 -10.07 6.78
N ALA A 219 -11.91 -8.92 7.23
CA ALA A 219 -12.71 -7.68 7.25
C ALA A 219 -12.98 -7.18 5.83
N ILE A 220 -11.98 -7.28 4.94
CA ILE A 220 -12.13 -6.92 3.52
C ILE A 220 -13.13 -7.86 2.85
N GLU A 221 -12.98 -9.18 2.98
CA GLU A 221 -13.91 -10.15 2.39
C GLU A 221 -15.33 -9.98 2.93
N THR A 222 -15.47 -9.67 4.22
CA THR A 222 -16.77 -9.37 4.83
C THR A 222 -17.38 -8.11 4.24
N ALA A 223 -16.62 -7.02 4.13
CA ALA A 223 -17.09 -5.78 3.53
C ALA A 223 -17.51 -5.97 2.06
N MET A 224 -16.76 -6.78 1.30
CA MET A 224 -17.08 -7.12 -0.08
C MET A 224 -18.37 -7.96 -0.21
N SER A 225 -18.65 -8.83 0.77
CA SER A 225 -19.83 -9.71 0.77
C SER A 225 -21.11 -9.01 1.21
N GLN A 226 -21.04 -7.97 2.02
CA GLN A 226 -22.18 -7.27 2.60
C GLN A 226 -22.84 -6.26 1.65
N GLN A 227 -22.27 -6.02 0.49
CA GLN A 227 -22.87 -5.10 -0.48
C GLN A 227 -24.04 -5.75 -1.22
N VAL A 228 -25.19 -5.74 -0.56
CA VAL A 228 -26.49 -5.95 -1.20
C VAL A 228 -26.89 -4.62 -1.83
N TRP A 229 -26.97 -4.63 -3.14
CA TRP A 229 -27.46 -3.50 -3.93
C TRP A 229 -28.96 -3.28 -3.65
N THR A 230 -29.32 -2.14 -3.12
CA THR A 230 -30.69 -1.63 -3.19
C THR A 230 -30.79 -0.64 -4.35
#